data_600fd13cf052d7db7ceb8dc41a363186
#
_entry.id   600fd13cf052d7db7ceb8dc41a363186
#
_cell.length_a   1.000
_cell.length_b   1.000
_cell.length_c   1.000
_cell.angle_alpha   90.00
_cell.angle_beta   90.00
_cell.angle_gamma   90.00
#
_symmetry.space_group_name_H-M   'P 1'
#
loop_
_entity.id
_entity.type
_entity.pdbx_description
1 polymer ?
#
loop_
_entity_poly.entity_id
_entity_poly.type
_entity_poly.pdbx_seq_one_letter_code
_entity_poly.pdbx_strand_id
1 'polypeptide(L)'
;MRQRLLFIIFVIAMVPTMMYADSYTTLWKKEAAAREKDLPKTQIEILDKIIAKAEADRAYGHLLKAQVSKMGAWSSISPDSLAPAVRRLEADAKKAESKDVVLAAVYNSVIGTVYKKRPTLCDDAAARSEAFYSLSLTHPDELARAFATGYSPFVEDGVDSRIFGDDMLHVLGMEAGRYDILHDYYEKVGNRAAACFCALKMIQQNRTGNTLRMQKSKYLQSIDSLIEKYGDLTVAGELAIERYKFMEASEDATPEDKMNYIDYALVKWGAWPRMNVLRNAVKRLTMPY
;
A
#
# COMPACT_ATOMS: atom_id res chain seq x y z
N MET A 1 29.86 -44.27 -67.90
CA MET A 1 30.15 -44.28 -66.46
C MET A 1 29.64 -42.96 -65.85
N ARG A 2 28.50 -43.02 -65.08
CA ARG A 2 27.90 -41.89 -64.40
C ARG A 2 28.22 -41.98 -62.92
N GLN A 3 29.13 -41.09 -62.44
CA GLN A 3 29.44 -40.93 -61.04
C GLN A 3 28.27 -40.20 -60.37
N ARG A 4 27.57 -40.88 -59.40
CA ARG A 4 26.57 -40.25 -58.51
C ARG A 4 27.34 -39.71 -57.33
N LEU A 5 27.34 -38.37 -57.20
CA LEU A 5 27.85 -37.66 -56.06
C LEU A 5 26.74 -37.70 -54.98
N LEU A 6 26.98 -38.39 -53.84
CA LEU A 6 26.14 -38.41 -52.67
C LEU A 6 26.46 -37.18 -51.84
N PHE A 7 25.57 -36.17 -51.82
CA PHE A 7 25.60 -35.08 -50.88
C PHE A 7 25.00 -35.55 -49.55
N ILE A 8 25.85 -35.75 -48.54
CA ILE A 8 25.42 -35.95 -47.16
C ILE A 8 25.16 -34.55 -46.57
N ILE A 9 23.87 -34.16 -46.45
CA ILE A 9 23.46 -32.97 -45.73
C ILE A 9 23.48 -33.30 -44.24
N PHE A 10 24.50 -32.76 -43.54
CA PHE A 10 24.58 -32.80 -42.08
C PHE A 10 23.60 -31.74 -41.51
N VAL A 11 22.37 -32.14 -41.23
CA VAL A 11 21.43 -31.31 -40.50
C VAL A 11 21.86 -31.29 -39.02
N ILE A 12 22.61 -30.26 -38.65
CA ILE A 12 22.85 -29.96 -37.24
C ILE A 12 21.52 -29.47 -36.66
N ALA A 13 20.78 -30.36 -35.98
CA ALA A 13 19.67 -29.99 -35.17
C ALA A 13 20.17 -29.10 -34.01
N MET A 14 20.05 -27.78 -34.16
CA MET A 14 20.12 -26.87 -33.03
C MET A 14 18.94 -27.23 -32.10
N VAL A 15 19.19 -28.08 -31.14
CA VAL A 15 18.33 -28.24 -29.99
C VAL A 15 18.45 -26.93 -29.22
N PRO A 16 17.41 -26.09 -29.15
CA PRO A 16 17.43 -24.97 -28.24
C PRO A 16 17.59 -25.55 -26.85
N THR A 17 18.73 -25.34 -26.22
CA THR A 17 18.88 -25.50 -24.80
C THR A 17 17.87 -24.56 -24.18
N MET A 18 16.67 -25.05 -23.84
CA MET A 18 15.76 -24.39 -22.96
C MET A 18 16.50 -24.27 -21.62
N MET A 19 17.22 -23.17 -21.45
CA MET A 19 17.61 -22.74 -20.13
C MET A 19 16.29 -22.61 -19.36
N TYR A 20 16.02 -23.56 -18.46
CA TYR A 20 14.93 -23.43 -17.51
C TYR A 20 15.19 -22.14 -16.73
N ALA A 21 14.53 -21.07 -17.14
CA ALA A 21 14.58 -19.82 -16.42
C ALA A 21 14.02 -20.09 -15.02
N ASP A 22 14.82 -19.84 -14.00
CA ASP A 22 14.38 -19.97 -12.60
C ASP A 22 13.03 -19.30 -12.42
N SER A 23 12.11 -19.97 -11.72
CA SER A 23 10.82 -19.37 -11.37
C SER A 23 11.04 -18.21 -10.41
N TYR A 24 10.10 -17.24 -10.36
CA TYR A 24 10.14 -16.15 -9.38
C TYR A 24 10.27 -16.68 -7.95
N THR A 25 9.54 -17.75 -7.62
CA THR A 25 9.63 -18.38 -6.28
C THR A 25 11.04 -18.85 -5.96
N THR A 26 11.73 -19.47 -6.93
CA THR A 26 13.12 -19.93 -6.77
C THR A 26 14.08 -18.75 -6.60
N LEU A 27 13.93 -17.71 -7.43
CA LEU A 27 14.79 -16.51 -7.36
C LEU A 27 14.61 -15.77 -6.05
N TRP A 28 13.36 -15.57 -5.59
CA TRP A 28 13.10 -14.92 -4.31
C TRP A 28 13.60 -15.74 -3.10
N LYS A 29 13.54 -17.07 -3.15
CA LYS A 29 14.17 -17.93 -2.12
C LYS A 29 15.68 -17.76 -2.07
N LYS A 30 16.34 -17.71 -3.25
CA LYS A 30 17.79 -17.47 -3.33
C LYS A 30 18.16 -16.07 -2.81
N GLU A 31 17.36 -15.04 -3.14
CA GLU A 31 17.54 -13.67 -2.64
C GLU A 31 17.43 -13.62 -1.12
N ALA A 32 16.37 -14.22 -0.55
CA ALA A 32 16.17 -14.26 0.90
C ALA A 32 17.34 -14.95 1.62
N ALA A 33 17.82 -16.08 1.09
CA ALA A 33 18.97 -16.80 1.64
C ALA A 33 20.28 -15.97 1.56
N ALA A 34 20.48 -15.18 0.50
CA ALA A 34 21.62 -14.29 0.39
C ALA A 34 21.54 -13.13 1.41
N ARG A 35 20.34 -12.57 1.61
CA ARG A 35 20.08 -11.52 2.59
C ARG A 35 20.29 -12.00 4.02
N GLU A 36 19.77 -13.19 4.38
CA GLU A 36 19.98 -13.79 5.71
C GLU A 36 21.44 -14.06 6.06
N LYS A 37 22.26 -14.32 5.02
CA LYS A 37 23.71 -14.53 5.17
C LYS A 37 24.53 -13.25 5.07
N ASP A 38 23.88 -12.08 4.99
CA ASP A 38 24.55 -10.79 4.80
C ASP A 38 25.51 -10.76 3.60
N LEU A 39 25.02 -11.27 2.45
CA LEU A 39 25.75 -11.34 1.20
C LEU A 39 25.19 -10.34 0.16
N PRO A 40 25.35 -9.03 0.35
CA PRO A 40 24.63 -8.02 -0.46
C PRO A 40 25.03 -8.05 -1.94
N LYS A 41 26.27 -8.41 -2.29
CA LYS A 41 26.69 -8.55 -3.71
C LYS A 41 25.95 -9.69 -4.39
N THR A 42 25.86 -10.86 -3.76
CA THR A 42 25.11 -12.01 -4.27
C THR A 42 23.61 -11.69 -4.35
N GLN A 43 23.08 -10.97 -3.36
CA GLN A 43 21.69 -10.48 -3.37
C GLN A 43 21.43 -9.61 -4.60
N ILE A 44 22.31 -8.65 -4.91
CA ILE A 44 22.21 -7.78 -6.08
C ILE A 44 22.20 -8.58 -7.38
N GLU A 45 23.11 -9.56 -7.54
CA GLU A 45 23.15 -10.42 -8.74
C GLU A 45 21.85 -11.20 -8.96
N ILE A 46 21.23 -11.68 -7.87
CA ILE A 46 19.93 -12.37 -7.95
C ILE A 46 18.83 -11.39 -8.31
N LEU A 47 18.82 -10.20 -7.71
CA LEU A 47 17.84 -9.15 -7.98
C LEU A 47 17.92 -8.68 -9.43
N ASP A 48 19.12 -8.62 -10.03
CA ASP A 48 19.29 -8.31 -11.46
C ASP A 48 18.63 -9.35 -12.36
N LYS A 49 18.72 -10.63 -12.00
CA LYS A 49 18.01 -11.70 -12.73
C LYS A 49 16.49 -11.57 -12.61
N ILE A 50 15.98 -11.19 -11.40
CA ILE A 50 14.57 -10.95 -11.22
C ILE A 50 14.11 -9.75 -12.05
N ILE A 51 14.86 -8.65 -12.05
CA ILE A 51 14.54 -7.44 -12.82
C ILE A 51 14.45 -7.78 -14.31
N ALA A 52 15.49 -8.40 -14.88
CA ALA A 52 15.52 -8.76 -16.30
C ALA A 52 14.35 -9.67 -16.70
N LYS A 53 14.03 -10.66 -15.85
CA LYS A 53 12.88 -11.54 -16.07
C LYS A 53 11.56 -10.78 -15.97
N ALA A 54 11.41 -9.92 -14.97
CA ALA A 54 10.18 -9.17 -14.73
C ALA A 54 9.89 -8.13 -15.82
N GLU A 55 10.93 -7.51 -16.39
CA GLU A 55 10.82 -6.64 -17.57
C GLU A 55 10.32 -7.41 -18.81
N ALA A 56 10.89 -8.60 -19.06
CA ALA A 56 10.48 -9.45 -20.18
C ALA A 56 9.03 -9.94 -20.04
N ASP A 57 8.63 -10.32 -18.84
CA ASP A 57 7.31 -10.85 -18.52
C ASP A 57 6.26 -9.74 -18.27
N ARG A 58 6.66 -8.46 -18.18
CA ARG A 58 5.83 -7.33 -17.71
C ARG A 58 5.22 -7.58 -16.32
N ALA A 59 5.96 -8.28 -15.47
CA ALA A 59 5.54 -8.63 -14.12
C ALA A 59 5.92 -7.49 -13.14
N TYR A 60 5.15 -6.39 -13.19
CA TYR A 60 5.49 -5.12 -12.52
C TYR A 60 5.65 -5.25 -11.00
N GLY A 61 4.89 -6.11 -10.34
CA GLY A 61 5.06 -6.35 -8.90
C GLY A 61 6.43 -6.94 -8.56
N HIS A 62 6.91 -7.89 -9.36
CA HIS A 62 8.27 -8.44 -9.20
C HIS A 62 9.35 -7.42 -9.56
N LEU A 63 9.14 -6.62 -10.62
CA LEU A 63 10.06 -5.57 -11.05
C LEU A 63 10.28 -4.54 -9.94
N LEU A 64 9.21 -3.94 -9.44
CA LEU A 64 9.25 -2.91 -8.40
C LEU A 64 9.87 -3.43 -7.11
N LYS A 65 9.44 -4.62 -6.65
CA LYS A 65 10.01 -5.25 -5.45
C LYS A 65 11.51 -5.49 -5.60
N ALA A 66 11.96 -5.96 -6.76
CA ALA A 66 13.38 -6.23 -6.99
C ALA A 66 14.20 -4.93 -7.09
N GLN A 67 13.70 -3.89 -7.75
CA GLN A 67 14.38 -2.59 -7.83
C GLN A 67 14.53 -1.93 -6.45
N VAL A 68 13.46 -1.92 -5.62
CA VAL A 68 13.51 -1.37 -4.26
C VAL A 68 14.43 -2.19 -3.36
N SER A 69 14.37 -3.53 -3.44
CA SER A 69 15.28 -4.41 -2.68
C SER A 69 16.74 -4.20 -3.08
N LYS A 70 17.01 -4.03 -4.38
CA LYS A 70 18.36 -3.76 -4.90
C LYS A 70 18.89 -2.41 -4.42
N MET A 71 18.04 -1.39 -4.40
CA MET A 71 18.39 -0.08 -3.83
C MET A 71 18.79 -0.21 -2.36
N GLY A 72 18.06 -1.00 -1.57
CA GLY A 72 18.39 -1.30 -0.18
C GLY A 72 19.73 -2.03 -0.03
N ALA A 73 19.96 -3.06 -0.85
CA ALA A 73 21.21 -3.83 -0.83
C ALA A 73 22.43 -2.97 -1.22
N TRP A 74 22.31 -2.10 -2.22
CA TRP A 74 23.37 -1.13 -2.54
C TRP A 74 23.63 -0.14 -1.41
N SER A 75 22.57 0.38 -0.81
CA SER A 75 22.68 1.33 0.31
C SER A 75 23.38 0.73 1.54
N SER A 76 23.28 -0.60 1.75
CA SER A 76 24.03 -1.28 2.82
C SER A 76 25.52 -1.41 2.54
N ILE A 77 25.93 -1.47 1.25
CA ILE A 77 27.34 -1.48 0.87
C ILE A 77 27.94 -0.07 0.89
N SER A 78 27.20 0.90 0.35
CA SER A 78 27.61 2.29 0.24
C SER A 78 26.39 3.20 0.37
N PRO A 79 26.28 3.98 1.47
CA PRO A 79 25.17 4.93 1.66
C PRO A 79 25.00 5.92 0.50
N ASP A 80 26.11 6.33 -0.14
CA ASP A 80 26.11 7.28 -1.25
C ASP A 80 25.44 6.73 -2.53
N SER A 81 25.23 5.42 -2.60
CA SER A 81 24.54 4.78 -3.72
C SER A 81 23.04 5.07 -3.78
N LEU A 82 22.45 5.58 -2.70
CA LEU A 82 21.01 5.81 -2.60
C LEU A 82 20.54 6.92 -3.56
N ALA A 83 21.21 8.05 -3.59
CA ALA A 83 20.84 9.17 -4.47
C ALA A 83 20.87 8.82 -5.96
N PRO A 84 21.92 8.16 -6.50
CA PRO A 84 21.88 7.64 -7.85
C PRO A 84 20.76 6.62 -8.13
N ALA A 85 20.43 5.75 -7.15
CA ALA A 85 19.35 4.78 -7.30
C ALA A 85 17.97 5.45 -7.38
N VAL A 86 17.73 6.48 -6.58
CA VAL A 86 16.48 7.26 -6.64
C VAL A 86 16.35 7.96 -8.00
N ARG A 87 17.43 8.58 -8.53
CA ARG A 87 17.40 9.18 -9.87
C ARG A 87 17.08 8.17 -10.98
N ARG A 88 17.46 6.90 -10.84
CA ARG A 88 17.05 5.84 -11.78
C ARG A 88 15.56 5.55 -11.69
N LEU A 89 14.99 5.47 -10.48
CA LEU A 89 13.54 5.32 -10.30
C LEU A 89 12.77 6.50 -10.89
N GLU A 90 13.27 7.73 -10.74
CA GLU A 90 12.68 8.93 -11.37
C GLU A 90 12.69 8.83 -12.91
N ALA A 91 13.78 8.34 -13.48
CA ALA A 91 13.87 8.11 -14.92
C ALA A 91 12.92 7.00 -15.39
N ASP A 92 12.78 5.92 -14.61
CA ASP A 92 11.84 4.82 -14.91
C ASP A 92 10.38 5.29 -14.79
N ALA A 93 10.05 6.11 -13.78
CA ALA A 93 8.74 6.74 -13.65
C ALA A 93 8.39 7.58 -14.89
N LYS A 94 9.29 8.46 -15.30
CA LYS A 94 9.12 9.30 -16.50
C LYS A 94 8.98 8.48 -17.78
N LYS A 95 9.73 7.38 -17.93
CA LYS A 95 9.61 6.46 -19.06
C LYS A 95 8.28 5.72 -19.06
N ALA A 96 7.71 5.43 -17.89
CA ALA A 96 6.43 4.76 -17.75
C ALA A 96 5.24 5.70 -18.09
N GLU A 97 5.31 7.01 -17.82
CA GLU A 97 4.22 7.97 -18.05
C GLU A 97 3.58 7.86 -19.45
N SER A 98 4.39 7.65 -20.48
CA SER A 98 3.92 7.54 -21.86
C SER A 98 3.38 6.17 -22.25
N LYS A 99 3.50 5.15 -21.39
CA LYS A 99 3.20 3.75 -21.71
C LYS A 99 2.18 3.12 -20.78
N ASP A 100 2.26 3.43 -19.51
CA ASP A 100 1.46 2.83 -18.44
C ASP A 100 1.38 3.81 -17.27
N VAL A 101 0.29 4.58 -17.23
CA VAL A 101 0.08 5.62 -16.21
C VAL A 101 -0.03 5.04 -14.79
N VAL A 102 -0.52 3.80 -14.65
CA VAL A 102 -0.62 3.13 -13.36
C VAL A 102 0.76 2.76 -12.84
N LEU A 103 1.62 2.19 -13.70
CA LEU A 103 3.01 1.90 -13.34
C LEU A 103 3.78 3.18 -12.98
N ALA A 104 3.60 4.26 -13.75
CA ALA A 104 4.20 5.56 -13.43
C ALA A 104 3.75 6.08 -12.06
N ALA A 105 2.46 5.96 -11.76
CA ALA A 105 1.91 6.35 -10.47
C ALA A 105 2.51 5.56 -9.31
N VAL A 106 2.70 4.23 -9.48
CA VAL A 106 3.35 3.40 -8.46
C VAL A 106 4.81 3.80 -8.26
N TYR A 107 5.57 4.05 -9.34
CA TYR A 107 6.93 4.59 -9.22
C TYR A 107 6.94 5.92 -8.46
N ASN A 108 6.07 6.85 -8.81
CA ASN A 108 5.98 8.15 -8.13
C ASN A 108 5.68 7.99 -6.63
N SER A 109 4.78 7.09 -6.25
CA SER A 109 4.50 6.78 -4.84
C SER A 109 5.71 6.22 -4.11
N VAL A 110 6.46 5.28 -4.75
CA VAL A 110 7.70 4.72 -4.19
C VAL A 110 8.74 5.82 -3.97
N ILE A 111 8.94 6.70 -4.95
CA ILE A 111 9.90 7.81 -4.86
C ILE A 111 9.49 8.77 -3.74
N GLY A 112 8.20 9.14 -3.65
CA GLY A 112 7.66 9.93 -2.55
C GLY A 112 7.95 9.32 -1.18
N THR A 113 7.75 7.99 -1.05
CA THR A 113 8.06 7.24 0.17
C THR A 113 9.56 7.26 0.50
N VAL A 114 10.42 7.14 -0.50
CA VAL A 114 11.88 7.20 -0.28
C VAL A 114 12.29 8.57 0.27
N TYR A 115 11.84 9.67 -0.34
CA TYR A 115 12.13 11.03 0.14
C TYR A 115 11.57 11.26 1.55
N LYS A 116 10.37 10.78 1.85
CA LYS A 116 9.77 10.87 3.19
C LYS A 116 10.59 10.15 4.26
N LYS A 117 11.07 8.93 3.94
CA LYS A 117 11.85 8.10 4.88
C LYS A 117 13.32 8.49 4.96
N ARG A 118 13.81 9.28 4.02
CA ARG A 118 15.22 9.72 3.92
C ARG A 118 15.31 11.23 3.76
N PRO A 119 14.93 12.00 4.78
CA PRO A 119 14.88 13.49 4.69
C PRO A 119 16.27 14.13 4.49
N THR A 120 17.35 13.39 4.75
CA THR A 120 18.73 13.85 4.54
C THR A 120 19.26 13.56 3.14
N LEU A 121 18.44 12.99 2.25
CA LEU A 121 18.86 12.65 0.89
C LEU A 121 19.14 13.90 0.03
N CYS A 122 18.40 14.97 0.28
CA CYS A 122 18.59 16.31 -0.29
C CYS A 122 17.87 17.36 0.58
N ASP A 123 18.23 18.63 0.43
CA ASP A 123 17.67 19.72 1.24
C ASP A 123 16.15 19.89 1.05
N ASP A 124 15.63 19.57 -0.13
CA ASP A 124 14.23 19.68 -0.50
C ASP A 124 13.45 18.36 -0.43
N ALA A 125 13.95 17.34 0.29
CA ALA A 125 13.37 16.00 0.35
C ALA A 125 11.88 15.99 0.72
N ALA A 126 11.46 16.82 1.68
CA ALA A 126 10.05 16.92 2.08
C ALA A 126 9.16 17.45 0.93
N ALA A 127 9.61 18.49 0.23
CA ALA A 127 8.89 19.06 -0.92
C ALA A 127 8.83 18.07 -2.08
N ARG A 128 9.92 17.33 -2.35
CA ARG A 128 9.95 16.27 -3.35
C ARG A 128 9.00 15.13 -3.01
N SER A 129 8.99 14.70 -1.74
CA SER A 129 8.06 13.67 -1.28
C SER A 129 6.62 14.04 -1.62
N GLU A 130 6.21 15.26 -1.26
CA GLU A 130 4.85 15.74 -1.50
C GLU A 130 4.54 15.87 -3.01
N ALA A 131 5.49 16.36 -3.80
CA ALA A 131 5.34 16.46 -5.25
C ALA A 131 5.15 15.07 -5.91
N PHE A 132 5.96 14.08 -5.53
CA PHE A 132 5.84 12.73 -6.07
C PHE A 132 4.58 12.02 -5.61
N TYR A 133 4.14 12.19 -4.36
CA TYR A 133 2.84 11.69 -3.92
C TYR A 133 1.68 12.36 -4.68
N SER A 134 1.77 13.65 -4.96
CA SER A 134 0.75 14.33 -5.78
C SER A 134 0.73 13.79 -7.21
N LEU A 135 1.89 13.57 -7.83
CA LEU A 135 2.01 12.96 -9.15
C LEU A 135 1.44 11.53 -9.18
N SER A 136 1.59 10.76 -8.09
CA SER A 136 1.06 9.40 -8.02
C SER A 136 -0.46 9.32 -8.04
N LEU A 137 -1.17 10.43 -7.83
CA LEU A 137 -2.64 10.47 -7.76
C LEU A 137 -3.29 11.29 -8.88
N THR A 138 -2.53 11.62 -9.94
CA THR A 138 -3.05 12.47 -11.05
C THR A 138 -4.07 11.77 -11.94
N HIS A 139 -4.13 10.44 -11.94
CA HIS A 139 -5.00 9.62 -12.77
C HIS A 139 -5.94 8.72 -11.93
N PRO A 140 -6.84 9.30 -11.11
CA PRO A 140 -7.62 8.52 -10.15
C PRO A 140 -8.57 7.50 -10.83
N ASP A 141 -9.11 7.80 -12.00
CA ASP A 141 -10.01 6.88 -12.71
C ASP A 141 -9.28 5.63 -13.24
N GLU A 142 -8.05 5.78 -13.73
CA GLU A 142 -7.22 4.68 -14.19
C GLU A 142 -6.74 3.83 -13.01
N LEU A 143 -6.35 4.47 -11.90
CA LEU A 143 -5.94 3.81 -10.67
C LEU A 143 -7.07 3.00 -10.04
N ALA A 144 -8.29 3.54 -10.06
CA ALA A 144 -9.46 2.86 -9.52
C ALA A 144 -9.92 1.65 -10.37
N ARG A 145 -9.52 1.58 -11.64
CA ARG A 145 -9.77 0.40 -12.51
C ARG A 145 -8.68 -0.66 -12.42
N ALA A 146 -7.50 -0.30 -11.90
CA ALA A 146 -6.37 -1.21 -11.78
C ALA A 146 -6.44 -1.97 -10.45
N PHE A 147 -6.42 -3.30 -10.49
CA PHE A 147 -6.39 -4.10 -9.28
C PHE A 147 -5.00 -4.11 -8.65
N ALA A 148 -4.95 -3.92 -7.33
CA ALA A 148 -3.73 -3.95 -6.53
C ALA A 148 -2.98 -5.29 -6.64
N THR A 149 -3.71 -6.41 -6.77
CA THR A 149 -3.17 -7.75 -6.97
C THR A 149 -2.31 -7.90 -8.21
N GLY A 150 -2.52 -7.07 -9.25
CA GLY A 150 -1.67 -7.01 -10.44
C GLY A 150 -0.23 -6.56 -10.14
N TYR A 151 0.00 -5.96 -8.98
CA TYR A 151 1.31 -5.52 -8.50
C TYR A 151 1.89 -6.40 -7.38
N SER A 152 1.31 -7.59 -7.15
CA SER A 152 1.88 -8.59 -6.24
C SER A 152 3.23 -9.12 -6.83
N PRO A 153 4.25 -9.38 -6.02
CA PRO A 153 4.30 -9.33 -4.55
C PRO A 153 4.83 -7.99 -3.99
N PHE A 154 4.79 -6.91 -4.74
CA PHE A 154 5.19 -5.58 -4.26
C PHE A 154 4.07 -4.92 -3.44
N VAL A 155 2.84 -5.06 -3.90
CA VAL A 155 1.63 -4.66 -3.18
C VAL A 155 0.98 -5.91 -2.60
N GLU A 156 0.62 -5.86 -1.33
CA GLU A 156 -0.09 -6.91 -0.62
C GLU A 156 -1.49 -6.40 -0.24
N ASP A 157 -2.49 -7.29 -0.27
CA ASP A 157 -3.86 -6.94 0.08
C ASP A 157 -3.94 -6.57 1.57
N GLY A 158 -4.46 -5.39 1.85
CA GLY A 158 -4.78 -4.95 3.20
C GLY A 158 -6.12 -5.53 3.67
N VAL A 159 -6.33 -5.54 4.99
CA VAL A 159 -7.58 -6.03 5.62
C VAL A 159 -8.82 -5.27 5.09
N ASP A 160 -8.64 -4.01 4.71
CA ASP A 160 -9.72 -3.12 4.27
C ASP A 160 -9.82 -2.96 2.75
N SER A 161 -8.95 -3.61 1.97
CA SER A 161 -8.87 -3.45 0.51
C SER A 161 -10.21 -3.65 -0.20
N ARG A 162 -11.02 -4.61 0.27
CA ARG A 162 -12.34 -4.92 -0.30
C ARG A 162 -13.33 -3.75 -0.21
N ILE A 163 -13.20 -2.87 0.80
CA ILE A 163 -14.04 -1.68 0.93
C ILE A 163 -13.84 -0.75 -0.27
N PHE A 164 -12.61 -0.75 -0.79
CA PHE A 164 -12.16 0.06 -1.91
C PHE A 164 -12.21 -0.66 -3.26
N GLY A 165 -12.72 -1.91 -3.32
CA GLY A 165 -12.75 -2.71 -4.54
C GLY A 165 -11.37 -3.25 -4.95
N ASP A 166 -10.45 -3.37 -4.01
CA ASP A 166 -9.07 -3.86 -4.21
C ASP A 166 -8.28 -3.06 -5.28
N ASP A 167 -8.59 -1.76 -5.44
CA ASP A 167 -8.02 -0.89 -6.47
C ASP A 167 -6.65 -0.29 -6.08
N MET A 168 -5.91 0.23 -7.07
CA MET A 168 -4.62 0.89 -6.85
C MET A 168 -4.78 2.30 -6.30
N LEU A 169 -5.92 2.96 -6.51
CA LEU A 169 -6.14 4.32 -6.02
C LEU A 169 -6.06 4.38 -4.49
N HIS A 170 -6.75 3.44 -3.81
CA HIS A 170 -6.69 3.40 -2.34
C HIS A 170 -5.28 3.07 -1.83
N VAL A 171 -4.56 2.16 -2.48
CA VAL A 171 -3.19 1.81 -2.08
C VAL A 171 -2.29 3.03 -2.09
N LEU A 172 -2.28 3.77 -3.21
CA LEU A 172 -1.41 4.94 -3.37
C LEU A 172 -1.87 6.13 -2.53
N GLY A 173 -3.17 6.36 -2.42
CA GLY A 173 -3.74 7.44 -1.61
C GLY A 173 -3.53 7.22 -0.11
N MET A 174 -3.64 5.98 0.38
CA MET A 174 -3.33 5.62 1.78
C MET A 174 -1.84 5.82 2.09
N GLU A 175 -0.94 5.37 1.22
CA GLU A 175 0.51 5.56 1.40
C GLU A 175 0.89 7.06 1.40
N ALA A 176 0.27 7.85 0.54
CA ALA A 176 0.46 9.30 0.49
C ALA A 176 -0.19 10.03 1.69
N GLY A 177 -1.13 9.39 2.40
CA GLY A 177 -1.94 10.03 3.43
C GLY A 177 -2.95 11.05 2.87
N ARG A 178 -3.33 10.91 1.59
CA ARG A 178 -4.26 11.80 0.88
C ARG A 178 -5.70 11.28 0.95
N TYR A 179 -6.18 11.18 2.20
CA TYR A 179 -7.55 10.72 2.47
C TYR A 179 -8.61 11.66 1.93
N ASP A 180 -8.28 12.94 1.75
CA ASP A 180 -9.10 13.96 1.08
C ASP A 180 -9.41 13.57 -0.37
N ILE A 181 -8.40 13.25 -1.16
CA ILE A 181 -8.55 12.83 -2.56
C ILE A 181 -9.35 11.53 -2.65
N LEU A 182 -9.05 10.56 -1.79
CA LEU A 182 -9.77 9.29 -1.74
C LEU A 182 -11.25 9.49 -1.39
N HIS A 183 -11.54 10.30 -0.36
CA HIS A 183 -12.90 10.60 0.06
C HIS A 183 -13.72 11.20 -1.09
N ASP A 184 -13.18 12.25 -1.71
CA ASP A 184 -13.87 12.97 -2.80
C ASP A 184 -14.12 12.07 -4.01
N TYR A 185 -13.16 11.23 -4.34
CA TYR A 185 -13.31 10.26 -5.42
C TYR A 185 -14.41 9.25 -5.12
N TYR A 186 -14.37 8.58 -3.95
CA TYR A 186 -15.34 7.53 -3.61
C TYR A 186 -16.74 8.08 -3.35
N GLU A 187 -16.88 9.30 -2.84
CA GLU A 187 -18.19 9.99 -2.79
C GLU A 187 -18.74 10.19 -4.20
N LYS A 188 -17.93 10.70 -5.12
CA LYS A 188 -18.32 10.95 -6.51
C LYS A 188 -18.79 9.70 -7.24
N VAL A 189 -18.13 8.55 -7.01
CA VAL A 189 -18.50 7.28 -7.67
C VAL A 189 -19.54 6.47 -6.89
N GLY A 190 -20.01 6.98 -5.74
CA GLY A 190 -21.05 6.34 -4.94
C GLY A 190 -20.57 5.19 -4.03
N ASN A 191 -19.27 5.00 -3.86
CA ASN A 191 -18.73 4.05 -2.89
C ASN A 191 -18.73 4.68 -1.49
N ARG A 192 -19.92 4.78 -0.89
CA ARG A 192 -20.11 5.40 0.43
C ARG A 192 -19.34 4.70 1.56
N ALA A 193 -19.06 3.41 1.43
CA ALA A 193 -18.30 2.67 2.45
C ALA A 193 -16.83 3.11 2.46
N ALA A 194 -16.19 3.23 1.30
CA ALA A 194 -14.84 3.76 1.16
C ALA A 194 -14.75 5.22 1.60
N ALA A 195 -15.73 6.04 1.20
CA ALA A 195 -15.81 7.45 1.61
C ALA A 195 -15.93 7.60 3.14
N CYS A 196 -16.77 6.80 3.79
CA CYS A 196 -16.89 6.76 5.26
C CYS A 196 -15.56 6.46 5.94
N PHE A 197 -14.83 5.46 5.44
CA PHE A 197 -13.54 5.09 5.98
C PHE A 197 -12.50 6.22 5.82
N CYS A 198 -12.45 6.85 4.64
CA CYS A 198 -11.57 7.98 4.37
C CYS A 198 -11.92 9.19 5.24
N ALA A 199 -13.20 9.52 5.40
CA ALA A 199 -13.66 10.61 6.27
C ALA A 199 -13.19 10.43 7.72
N LEU A 200 -13.27 9.21 8.26
CA LEU A 200 -12.72 8.91 9.58
C LEU A 200 -11.21 9.13 9.63
N LYS A 201 -10.48 8.67 8.60
CA LYS A 201 -9.02 8.89 8.51
C LYS A 201 -8.64 10.36 8.47
N MET A 202 -9.39 11.20 7.74
CA MET A 202 -9.19 12.65 7.71
C MET A 202 -9.33 13.27 9.11
N ILE A 203 -10.36 12.88 9.88
CA ILE A 203 -10.53 13.37 11.24
C ILE A 203 -9.40 12.90 12.16
N GLN A 204 -8.96 11.64 12.03
CA GLN A 204 -7.85 11.09 12.80
C GLN A 204 -6.52 11.78 12.49
N GLN A 205 -6.26 12.09 11.21
CA GLN A 205 -5.06 12.79 10.77
C GLN A 205 -4.97 14.21 11.35
N ASN A 206 -6.10 14.91 11.41
CA ASN A 206 -6.17 16.27 11.95
C ASN A 206 -6.08 16.33 13.48
N ARG A 207 -6.12 15.17 14.15
CA ARG A 207 -6.02 15.08 15.62
C ARG A 207 -4.58 15.16 16.14
N THR A 208 -3.56 15.05 15.29
CA THR A 208 -2.16 15.08 15.69
C THR A 208 -1.74 16.49 16.12
N GLY A 209 -1.88 16.78 17.41
CA GLY A 209 -1.49 18.06 18.04
C GLY A 209 -2.17 18.25 19.40
N ASN A 210 -1.62 19.10 20.26
CA ASN A 210 -2.10 19.38 21.62
C ASN A 210 -3.62 19.61 21.67
N THR A 211 -4.36 18.60 22.07
CA THR A 211 -5.83 18.62 22.12
C THR A 211 -6.30 19.27 23.42
N LEU A 212 -6.51 20.58 23.40
CA LEU A 212 -7.26 21.29 24.42
C LEU A 212 -8.70 20.74 24.50
N ARG A 213 -9.36 20.84 25.66
CA ARG A 213 -10.73 20.35 25.90
C ARG A 213 -11.74 20.77 24.82
N MET A 214 -11.57 21.95 24.23
CA MET A 214 -12.41 22.50 23.16
C MET A 214 -12.24 21.73 21.81
N GLN A 215 -11.05 21.18 21.55
CA GLN A 215 -10.78 20.35 20.37
C GLN A 215 -11.36 18.93 20.55
N LYS A 216 -11.44 18.44 21.79
CA LYS A 216 -12.12 17.17 22.11
C LYS A 216 -13.60 17.22 21.73
N SER A 217 -14.31 18.31 22.07
CA SER A 217 -15.72 18.48 21.73
C SER A 217 -15.95 18.53 20.22
N LYS A 218 -15.12 19.27 19.48
CA LYS A 218 -15.21 19.34 18.00
C LYS A 218 -14.93 17.98 17.34
N TYR A 219 -13.97 17.24 17.84
CA TYR A 219 -13.65 15.90 17.33
C TYR A 219 -14.85 14.95 17.49
N LEU A 220 -15.45 14.93 18.68
CA LEU A 220 -16.64 14.12 18.95
C LEU A 220 -17.82 14.53 18.07
N GLN A 221 -18.07 15.84 17.91
CA GLN A 221 -19.11 16.35 17.00
C GLN A 221 -18.86 15.91 15.56
N SER A 222 -17.60 15.91 15.10
CA SER A 222 -17.25 15.42 13.76
C SER A 222 -17.56 13.93 13.61
N ILE A 223 -17.25 13.10 14.62
CA ILE A 223 -17.60 11.67 14.59
C ILE A 223 -19.12 11.49 14.58
N ASP A 224 -19.85 12.22 15.43
CA ASP A 224 -21.31 12.12 15.50
C ASP A 224 -21.96 12.53 14.16
N SER A 225 -21.45 13.57 13.49
CA SER A 225 -21.90 13.98 12.13
C SER A 225 -21.62 12.91 11.09
N LEU A 226 -20.49 12.20 11.19
CA LEU A 226 -20.21 11.07 10.29
C LEU A 226 -21.12 9.88 10.58
N ILE A 227 -21.44 9.61 11.84
CA ILE A 227 -22.41 8.56 12.23
C ILE A 227 -23.82 8.90 11.70
N GLU A 228 -24.21 10.16 11.70
CA GLU A 228 -25.46 10.62 11.09
C GLU A 228 -25.46 10.37 9.56
N LYS A 229 -24.35 10.73 8.88
CA LYS A 229 -24.20 10.60 7.42
C LYS A 229 -24.10 9.15 6.93
N TYR A 230 -23.37 8.29 7.65
CA TYR A 230 -22.99 6.95 7.20
C TYR A 230 -23.52 5.81 8.08
N GLY A 231 -24.33 6.12 9.10
CA GLY A 231 -24.76 5.14 10.09
C GLY A 231 -25.67 4.02 9.60
N ASP A 232 -26.13 4.10 8.36
CA ASP A 232 -26.82 3.02 7.64
C ASP A 232 -25.85 1.95 7.08
N LEU A 233 -24.53 2.22 7.07
CA LEU A 233 -23.52 1.33 6.52
C LEU A 233 -22.89 0.47 7.64
N THR A 234 -22.56 -0.77 7.33
CA THR A 234 -21.87 -1.68 8.26
C THR A 234 -20.49 -1.13 8.66
N VAL A 235 -19.77 -0.49 7.74
CA VAL A 235 -18.46 0.13 7.99
C VAL A 235 -18.51 1.27 9.01
N ALA A 236 -19.68 1.87 9.28
CA ALA A 236 -19.84 2.85 10.33
C ALA A 236 -19.58 2.28 11.75
N GLY A 237 -19.41 0.97 11.86
CA GLY A 237 -18.83 0.33 13.05
C GLY A 237 -17.45 0.89 13.42
N GLU A 238 -16.64 1.36 12.43
CA GLU A 238 -15.37 2.05 12.73
C GLU A 238 -15.60 3.38 13.47
N LEU A 239 -16.60 4.14 13.05
CA LEU A 239 -16.99 5.38 13.72
C LEU A 239 -17.48 5.11 15.14
N ALA A 240 -18.26 4.04 15.31
CA ALA A 240 -18.75 3.63 16.63
C ALA A 240 -17.61 3.21 17.56
N ILE A 241 -16.61 2.47 17.04
CA ILE A 241 -15.41 2.11 17.80
C ILE A 241 -14.63 3.36 18.20
N GLU A 242 -14.45 4.30 17.28
CA GLU A 242 -13.70 5.54 17.56
C GLU A 242 -14.43 6.41 18.59
N ARG A 243 -15.75 6.53 18.48
CA ARG A 243 -16.57 7.23 19.48
C ARG A 243 -16.48 6.59 20.87
N TYR A 244 -16.50 5.25 20.93
CA TYR A 244 -16.34 4.52 22.19
C TYR A 244 -14.97 4.77 22.83
N LYS A 245 -13.88 4.73 22.07
CA LYS A 245 -12.53 5.06 22.59
C LYS A 245 -12.51 6.44 23.23
N PHE A 246 -13.28 7.36 22.69
CA PHE A 246 -13.40 8.69 23.24
C PHE A 246 -14.17 8.68 24.58
N MET A 247 -15.27 7.92 24.67
CA MET A 247 -16.00 7.72 25.93
C MET A 247 -15.15 6.97 26.97
N GLU A 248 -14.39 5.96 26.57
CA GLU A 248 -13.49 5.20 27.44
C GLU A 248 -12.43 6.09 28.10
N ALA A 249 -11.90 7.07 27.36
CA ALA A 249 -10.92 8.03 27.83
C ALA A 249 -11.54 9.24 28.59
N SER A 250 -12.86 9.33 28.67
CA SER A 250 -13.57 10.41 29.39
C SER A 250 -13.85 10.01 30.83
N GLU A 251 -13.56 10.91 31.78
CA GLU A 251 -13.93 10.77 33.20
C GLU A 251 -15.43 11.03 33.44
N ASP A 252 -16.09 11.74 32.50
CA ASP A 252 -17.50 12.11 32.62
C ASP A 252 -18.46 10.95 32.27
N ALA A 253 -17.97 9.91 31.55
CA ALA A 253 -18.79 8.77 31.15
C ALA A 253 -18.79 7.66 32.21
N THR A 254 -19.92 7.34 32.75
CA THR A 254 -20.09 6.25 33.73
C THR A 254 -19.90 4.87 33.08
N PRO A 255 -19.60 3.80 33.84
CA PRO A 255 -19.60 2.43 33.31
C PRO A 255 -20.93 2.04 32.65
N GLU A 256 -22.07 2.53 33.19
CA GLU A 256 -23.41 2.31 32.63
C GLU A 256 -23.57 3.00 31.26
N ASP A 257 -23.13 4.26 31.12
CA ASP A 257 -23.14 4.98 29.84
C ASP A 257 -22.34 4.25 28.79
N LYS A 258 -21.15 3.77 29.18
CA LYS A 258 -20.25 2.99 28.28
C LYS A 258 -20.91 1.68 27.84
N MET A 259 -21.56 0.97 28.77
CA MET A 259 -22.26 -0.28 28.45
C MET A 259 -23.46 -0.04 27.53
N ASN A 260 -24.31 0.94 27.84
CA ASN A 260 -25.46 1.30 27.01
C ASN A 260 -25.03 1.67 25.56
N TYR A 261 -23.92 2.41 25.43
CA TYR A 261 -23.40 2.74 24.11
C TYR A 261 -22.89 1.51 23.36
N ILE A 262 -22.17 0.60 24.03
CA ILE A 262 -21.68 -0.64 23.42
C ILE A 262 -22.84 -1.49 22.91
N ASP A 263 -23.88 -1.68 23.72
CA ASP A 263 -25.07 -2.47 23.36
C ASP A 263 -25.76 -1.87 22.14
N TYR A 264 -25.98 -0.55 22.12
CA TYR A 264 -26.51 0.15 20.96
C TYR A 264 -25.64 -0.09 19.69
N ALA A 265 -24.32 0.09 19.81
CA ALA A 265 -23.39 -0.05 18.69
C ALA A 265 -23.32 -1.49 18.16
N LEU A 266 -23.35 -2.50 19.05
CA LEU A 266 -23.34 -3.90 18.68
C LEU A 266 -24.65 -4.33 17.98
N VAL A 267 -25.79 -3.79 18.40
CA VAL A 267 -27.08 -4.03 17.72
C VAL A 267 -27.05 -3.44 16.32
N LYS A 268 -26.54 -2.23 16.15
CA LYS A 268 -26.60 -1.50 14.89
C LYS A 268 -25.52 -1.93 13.90
N TRP A 269 -24.27 -2.14 14.35
CA TRP A 269 -23.10 -2.43 13.49
C TRP A 269 -22.36 -3.71 13.86
N GLY A 270 -22.97 -4.61 14.63
CA GLY A 270 -22.33 -5.84 15.13
C GLY A 270 -21.79 -6.77 14.06
N ALA A 271 -22.29 -6.66 12.82
CA ALA A 271 -21.78 -7.41 11.66
C ALA A 271 -20.40 -6.91 11.17
N TRP A 272 -19.95 -5.71 11.59
CA TRP A 272 -18.63 -5.22 11.21
C TRP A 272 -17.53 -6.05 11.89
N PRO A 273 -16.52 -6.57 11.15
CA PRO A 273 -15.55 -7.52 11.70
C PRO A 273 -14.79 -7.02 12.93
N ARG A 274 -14.49 -5.70 12.98
CA ARG A 274 -13.72 -5.11 14.10
C ARG A 274 -14.56 -4.78 15.34
N MET A 275 -15.87 -5.02 15.35
CA MET A 275 -16.69 -4.84 16.53
C MET A 275 -16.32 -5.74 17.72
N ASN A 276 -15.42 -6.71 17.50
CA ASN A 276 -14.78 -7.46 18.60
C ASN A 276 -14.05 -6.55 19.62
N VAL A 277 -13.62 -5.36 19.22
CA VAL A 277 -13.07 -4.35 20.13
C VAL A 277 -14.09 -3.99 21.21
N LEU A 278 -15.35 -3.74 20.81
CA LEU A 278 -16.44 -3.42 21.75
C LEU A 278 -16.87 -4.65 22.56
N ARG A 279 -16.94 -5.84 21.95
CA ARG A 279 -17.24 -7.08 22.68
C ARG A 279 -16.21 -7.37 23.79
N ASN A 280 -14.92 -7.06 23.53
CA ASN A 280 -13.88 -7.18 24.54
C ASN A 280 -13.98 -6.08 25.60
N ALA A 281 -14.48 -4.89 25.27
CA ALA A 281 -14.72 -3.83 26.23
C ALA A 281 -15.82 -4.23 27.23
N VAL A 282 -16.90 -4.89 26.79
CA VAL A 282 -17.92 -5.46 27.69
C VAL A 282 -17.28 -6.34 28.75
N LYS A 283 -16.41 -7.28 28.35
CA LYS A 283 -15.73 -8.18 29.29
C LYS A 283 -14.94 -7.41 30.35
N ARG A 284 -14.23 -6.34 29.96
CA ARG A 284 -13.48 -5.50 30.92
C ARG A 284 -14.38 -4.76 31.89
N LEU A 285 -15.53 -4.26 31.44
CA LEU A 285 -16.50 -3.52 32.28
C LEU A 285 -17.24 -4.44 33.23
N THR A 286 -17.41 -5.72 32.93
CA THR A 286 -18.18 -6.70 33.73
C THR A 286 -17.29 -7.60 34.60
N MET A 287 -15.96 -7.57 34.46
CA MET A 287 -15.09 -8.34 35.34
C MET A 287 -15.13 -7.75 36.76
N PRO A 288 -15.42 -8.58 37.81
CA PRO A 288 -15.25 -8.16 39.19
C PRO A 288 -13.77 -7.89 39.46
N TYR A 289 -13.49 -6.81 40.19
CA TYR A 289 -12.16 -6.46 40.69
C TYR A 289 -11.60 -7.52 41.63
#